data_5b01bcea3b3b8127ab7d811603703a8d
#
_entry.id   5b01bcea3b3b8127ab7d811603703a8d
#
_cell.length_a   1.000
_cell.length_b   1.000
_cell.length_c   1.000
_cell.angle_alpha   90.00
_cell.angle_beta   90.00
_cell.angle_gamma   90.00
#
_symmetry.space_group_name_H-M   'P 1'
#
loop_
_entity.id
_entity.type
_entity.pdbx_description
1 polymer ?
#
loop_
_entity_poly.entity_id
_entity_poly.type
_entity_poly.pdbx_seq_one_letter_code
_entity_poly.pdbx_strand_id
1 'polypeptide(L)'
;MPDRYHIHTVPTPGRFYRVGKFGGIDWREDCSRCSNCVKRRCCFDVYTHETAHNRDPIAAIQTLYECKACFSCVQGCTKGLLSLSVNPEFLEMGDDFWTPDLILSTWNQSDSGRIPVSGAGYRGRFHGPGFDSIWTDMSEIVRPTRDGIHGREYISTSVDIGPKPMRLRFASDGRMLSEPANLLEIQIPAILDLPPWLIGRSGLSEARAVAAKELKTFAVMSARDAALLPPDLKPFAAPVIQDIRGDGNEFGEGRKMVQLLDGPDVLTAAEIISENPQSIVSVRMALRPNSADRIIELSRSQIKVFQLCADLHGCERMSDGSPGRHMKDVLREIHGRLVNEGIRDEVTLIVSGGIALAEHMAKAIICGADLVAVDTALLVAIGCRVCRSAHRRSGDGTDVDLSEASCGSCPVAFGSVDREYAAQRMINLIGAWHSQLIEVLGAMGIREVRRLRGEMGRAIFMEEIEKEAFGDLLQVSPLQASA
;
A
#
# COMPACT_ATOMS: atom_id res chain seq x y z
N MET A 1 29.97 10.79 -9.27
CA MET A 1 28.98 9.69 -9.09
C MET A 1 27.62 10.35 -9.16
N PRO A 2 26.62 9.77 -9.82
CA PRO A 2 25.27 10.32 -9.74
C PRO A 2 24.84 10.30 -8.28
N ASP A 3 24.12 11.35 -7.86
CA ASP A 3 23.61 11.44 -6.51
C ASP A 3 22.67 10.25 -6.24
N ARG A 4 23.00 9.51 -5.20
CA ARG A 4 22.21 8.35 -4.79
C ARG A 4 20.87 8.81 -4.24
N TYR A 5 19.77 8.23 -4.74
CA TYR A 5 18.45 8.48 -4.15
C TYR A 5 18.41 7.91 -2.72
N HIS A 6 18.11 8.77 -1.79
CA HIS A 6 17.99 8.43 -0.37
C HIS A 6 16.74 9.09 0.22
N ILE A 7 15.94 8.31 0.93
CA ILE A 7 14.78 8.82 1.65
C ILE A 7 15.20 9.13 3.08
N HIS A 8 15.09 10.40 3.47
CA HIS A 8 15.41 10.83 4.83
C HIS A 8 14.25 10.51 5.76
N THR A 9 14.47 9.59 6.72
CA THR A 9 13.48 9.20 7.72
C THR A 9 13.82 9.78 9.08
N VAL A 10 12.78 10.23 9.80
CA VAL A 10 12.91 10.79 11.16
C VAL A 10 11.99 10.02 12.10
N PRO A 11 12.47 9.55 13.25
CA PRO A 11 11.63 8.88 14.24
C PRO A 11 10.40 9.75 14.60
N THR A 12 9.22 9.23 14.30
CA THR A 12 7.94 9.93 14.48
C THR A 12 6.95 9.00 15.16
N PRO A 13 6.96 8.92 16.50
CA PRO A 13 6.10 8.00 17.25
C PRO A 13 4.62 8.21 16.97
N GLY A 14 3.85 7.12 17.03
CA GLY A 14 2.39 7.18 16.89
C GLY A 14 1.74 8.02 17.99
N ARG A 15 0.62 8.68 17.65
CA ARG A 15 -0.18 9.50 18.60
C ARG A 15 -0.95 8.65 19.61
N PHE A 16 -1.13 7.36 19.32
CA PHE A 16 -1.89 6.44 20.16
C PHE A 16 -0.97 5.40 20.77
N TYR A 17 -1.39 4.88 21.92
CA TYR A 17 -0.72 3.72 22.51
C TYR A 17 -0.75 2.54 21.55
N ARG A 18 0.33 1.79 21.53
CA ARG A 18 0.42 0.59 20.69
C ARG A 18 -0.51 -0.48 21.23
N VAL A 19 -1.41 -0.95 20.40
CA VAL A 19 -2.30 -2.05 20.73
C VAL A 19 -1.51 -3.36 20.65
N GLY A 20 -1.30 -4.02 21.78
CA GLY A 20 -0.68 -5.36 21.83
C GLY A 20 -1.71 -6.44 21.53
N LYS A 21 -1.28 -7.56 20.96
CA LYS A 21 -2.13 -8.73 20.71
C LYS A 21 -2.75 -9.29 22.00
N PHE A 22 -1.97 -9.31 23.06
CA PHE A 22 -2.41 -9.78 24.36
C PHE A 22 -2.68 -8.57 25.26
N GLY A 23 -3.82 -8.62 25.92
CA GLY A 23 -4.26 -7.62 26.87
C GLY A 23 -3.61 -7.80 28.25
N GLY A 24 -4.41 -7.84 29.26
CA GLY A 24 -3.94 -8.06 30.62
C GLY A 24 -3.77 -9.54 30.98
N ILE A 25 -3.33 -9.73 32.20
CA ILE A 25 -3.33 -11.04 32.82
C ILE A 25 -4.70 -11.28 33.43
N ASP A 26 -5.31 -12.39 33.06
CA ASP A 26 -6.56 -12.85 33.69
C ASP A 26 -6.24 -13.78 34.83
N TRP A 27 -6.81 -13.48 35.99
CA TRP A 27 -6.75 -14.32 37.19
C TRP A 27 -8.04 -15.10 37.31
N ARG A 28 -7.91 -16.39 37.47
CA ARG A 28 -9.08 -17.19 37.83
C ARG A 28 -9.58 -16.81 39.22
N GLU A 29 -10.88 -16.99 39.46
CA GLU A 29 -11.54 -16.62 40.74
C GLU A 29 -10.92 -17.32 41.97
N ASP A 30 -10.43 -18.54 41.79
CA ASP A 30 -9.78 -19.35 42.82
C ASP A 30 -8.30 -18.94 43.08
N CYS A 31 -7.84 -17.86 42.45
CA CYS A 31 -6.51 -17.31 42.69
C CYS A 31 -6.43 -16.68 44.09
N SER A 32 -5.53 -17.17 44.91
CA SER A 32 -5.28 -16.66 46.26
C SER A 32 -4.54 -15.32 46.31
N ARG A 33 -4.25 -14.70 45.18
CA ARG A 33 -3.54 -13.41 45.02
C ARG A 33 -2.20 -13.36 45.80
N CYS A 34 -1.46 -14.46 45.83
CA CYS A 34 -0.16 -14.54 46.48
C CYS A 34 0.94 -13.66 45.82
N SER A 35 0.67 -13.13 44.62
CA SER A 35 1.51 -12.19 43.85
C SER A 35 2.89 -12.71 43.46
N ASN A 36 3.27 -13.96 43.75
CA ASN A 36 4.59 -14.51 43.43
C ASN A 36 4.87 -14.50 41.90
N CYS A 37 3.83 -14.75 41.07
CA CYS A 37 3.94 -14.74 39.63
C CYS A 37 4.23 -13.35 39.06
N VAL A 38 3.58 -12.32 39.57
CA VAL A 38 3.75 -10.94 39.04
C VAL A 38 4.93 -10.24 39.68
N LYS A 39 5.06 -10.23 41.03
CA LYS A 39 6.13 -9.50 41.70
C LYS A 39 7.52 -10.06 41.45
N ARG A 40 7.66 -11.38 41.27
CA ARG A 40 8.96 -12.05 41.12
C ARG A 40 9.28 -12.45 39.68
N ARG A 41 8.29 -12.52 38.80
CA ARG A 41 8.47 -13.06 37.45
C ARG A 41 8.22 -12.05 36.34
N CYS A 42 7.66 -10.87 36.63
CA CYS A 42 7.56 -9.82 35.63
C CYS A 42 8.93 -9.23 35.33
N CYS A 43 9.57 -9.69 34.27
CA CYS A 43 10.90 -9.26 33.88
C CYS A 43 10.97 -7.84 33.32
N PHE A 44 9.80 -7.20 33.08
CA PHE A 44 9.68 -5.83 32.62
C PHE A 44 9.11 -4.89 33.68
N ASP A 45 8.99 -5.35 34.91
CA ASP A 45 8.48 -4.61 36.06
C ASP A 45 7.08 -3.99 35.96
N VAL A 46 6.33 -4.36 34.93
CA VAL A 46 4.98 -3.79 34.64
C VAL A 46 4.01 -4.05 35.80
N TYR A 47 4.10 -5.21 36.44
CA TYR A 47 3.21 -5.64 37.54
C TYR A 47 3.87 -5.62 38.92
N THR A 48 5.10 -5.18 39.04
CA THR A 48 5.80 -5.14 40.34
C THR A 48 5.17 -4.17 41.33
N HIS A 49 4.51 -3.13 40.82
CA HIS A 49 3.83 -2.09 41.60
C HIS A 49 2.30 -2.29 41.69
N GLU A 50 1.84 -3.51 41.50
CA GLU A 50 0.42 -3.87 41.37
C GLU A 50 -0.48 -3.38 42.53
N THR A 51 0.04 -3.23 43.72
CA THR A 51 -0.73 -2.72 44.86
C THR A 51 -1.22 -1.29 44.72
N ALA A 52 -0.55 -0.50 43.86
CA ALA A 52 -1.00 0.84 43.52
C ALA A 52 -2.01 0.83 42.33
N HIS A 53 -1.79 -0.08 41.38
CA HIS A 53 -2.58 -0.12 40.12
C HIS A 53 -3.98 -0.75 40.27
N ASN A 54 -4.14 -1.72 41.21
CA ASN A 54 -5.44 -2.39 41.41
C ASN A 54 -6.56 -1.48 41.96
N ARG A 55 -6.22 -0.26 42.39
CA ARG A 55 -7.19 0.70 42.94
C ARG A 55 -7.57 1.81 41.96
N ASP A 56 -6.81 1.98 40.88
CA ASP A 56 -7.04 3.02 39.89
C ASP A 56 -7.35 2.37 38.53
N PRO A 57 -8.58 2.50 38.00
CA PRO A 57 -8.96 1.96 36.68
C PRO A 57 -8.11 2.52 35.54
N ILE A 58 -7.64 3.76 35.66
CA ILE A 58 -6.79 4.39 34.62
C ILE A 58 -5.42 3.76 34.60
N ALA A 59 -4.82 3.48 35.76
CA ALA A 59 -3.54 2.81 35.86
C ALA A 59 -3.61 1.35 35.36
N ALA A 60 -4.75 0.67 35.57
CA ALA A 60 -4.99 -0.66 35.03
C ALA A 60 -5.00 -0.66 33.47
N ILE A 61 -5.53 0.37 32.84
CA ILE A 61 -5.51 0.54 31.39
C ILE A 61 -4.07 0.75 30.88
N GLN A 62 -3.26 1.57 31.56
CA GLN A 62 -1.84 1.76 31.19
C GLN A 62 -1.05 0.45 31.23
N THR A 63 -1.31 -0.39 32.21
CA THR A 63 -0.63 -1.70 32.37
C THR A 63 -0.88 -2.61 31.15
N LEU A 64 -2.06 -2.54 30.52
CA LEU A 64 -2.37 -3.27 29.29
C LEU A 64 -1.43 -2.94 28.14
N TYR A 65 -1.04 -1.67 28.02
CA TYR A 65 -0.16 -1.20 26.93
C TYR A 65 1.34 -1.38 27.23
N GLU A 66 1.71 -1.48 28.50
CA GLU A 66 3.09 -1.69 28.93
C GLU A 66 3.50 -3.16 28.92
N CYS A 67 2.56 -4.08 29.06
CA CYS A 67 2.80 -5.51 29.06
C CYS A 67 3.42 -5.97 27.73
N LYS A 68 4.61 -6.59 27.79
CA LYS A 68 5.32 -7.12 26.61
C LYS A 68 4.90 -8.54 26.22
N ALA A 69 3.86 -9.09 26.86
CA ALA A 69 3.34 -10.42 26.58
C ALA A 69 4.42 -11.53 26.62
N CYS A 70 5.37 -11.43 27.54
CA CYS A 70 6.48 -12.40 27.66
C CYS A 70 6.07 -13.73 28.33
N PHE A 71 4.85 -13.83 28.87
CA PHE A 71 4.28 -15.01 29.55
C PHE A 71 5.02 -15.46 30.83
N SER A 72 6.02 -14.77 31.26
CA SER A 72 6.85 -15.17 32.41
C SER A 72 6.03 -15.30 33.71
N CYS A 73 5.05 -14.42 33.91
CA CYS A 73 4.11 -14.48 35.03
C CYS A 73 3.19 -15.70 34.97
N VAL A 74 2.65 -16.01 33.75
CA VAL A 74 1.79 -17.16 33.50
C VAL A 74 2.53 -18.46 33.79
N GLN A 75 3.73 -18.62 33.24
CA GLN A 75 4.59 -19.77 33.48
C GLN A 75 5.05 -19.88 34.94
N GLY A 76 5.20 -18.74 35.61
CA GLY A 76 5.62 -18.68 36.99
C GLY A 76 4.54 -18.99 38.02
N CYS A 77 3.28 -19.14 37.62
CA CYS A 77 2.20 -19.52 38.52
C CYS A 77 2.20 -21.02 38.78
N THR A 78 2.58 -21.40 39.99
CA THR A 78 2.68 -22.82 40.41
C THR A 78 1.32 -23.56 40.40
N LYS A 79 0.22 -22.81 40.41
CA LYS A 79 -1.14 -23.36 40.38
C LYS A 79 -1.80 -23.30 39.04
N GLY A 80 -1.15 -22.67 38.01
CA GLY A 80 -1.70 -22.53 36.67
C GLY A 80 -2.99 -21.69 36.59
N LEU A 81 -3.13 -20.70 37.48
CA LEU A 81 -4.34 -19.88 37.61
C LEU A 81 -4.30 -18.54 36.82
N LEU A 82 -3.24 -18.31 36.05
CA LEU A 82 -3.09 -17.12 35.23
C LEU A 82 -3.15 -17.50 33.76
N SER A 83 -3.85 -16.67 33.01
CA SER A 83 -3.87 -16.71 31.56
C SER A 83 -3.68 -15.31 31.00
N LEU A 84 -3.33 -15.21 29.73
CA LEU A 84 -3.34 -13.97 28.98
C LEU A 84 -4.53 -14.00 28.02
N SER A 85 -5.37 -12.97 28.08
CA SER A 85 -6.45 -12.77 27.13
C SER A 85 -5.97 -12.00 25.91
N VAL A 86 -6.63 -12.23 24.78
CA VAL A 86 -6.43 -11.40 23.61
C VAL A 86 -7.05 -10.03 23.86
N ASN A 87 -6.34 -8.98 23.51
CA ASN A 87 -6.81 -7.62 23.67
C ASN A 87 -8.06 -7.38 22.79
N PRO A 88 -9.19 -6.97 23.36
CA PRO A 88 -10.38 -6.64 22.57
C PRO A 88 -10.15 -5.60 21.48
N GLU A 89 -9.33 -4.57 21.74
CA GLU A 89 -8.97 -3.58 20.72
C GLU A 89 -8.20 -4.21 19.54
N PHE A 90 -7.37 -5.22 19.82
CA PHE A 90 -6.68 -5.97 18.76
C PHE A 90 -7.67 -6.74 17.89
N LEU A 91 -8.70 -7.32 18.47
CA LEU A 91 -9.75 -8.06 17.73
C LEU A 91 -10.63 -7.15 16.89
N GLU A 92 -10.80 -5.88 17.28
CA GLU A 92 -11.59 -4.89 16.56
C GLU A 92 -10.79 -4.22 15.41
N MET A 93 -9.46 -4.43 15.36
CA MET A 93 -8.62 -3.88 14.29
C MET A 93 -8.72 -4.70 13.02
N GLY A 94 -8.80 -4.00 11.89
CA GLY A 94 -8.68 -4.61 10.57
C GLY A 94 -9.79 -5.58 10.22
N ASP A 95 -9.52 -6.34 9.18
CA ASP A 95 -10.36 -7.41 8.64
C ASP A 95 -9.50 -8.63 8.27
N ASP A 96 -10.00 -9.50 7.39
CA ASP A 96 -9.29 -10.69 6.98
C ASP A 96 -8.12 -10.40 6.02
N PHE A 97 -8.13 -9.25 5.35
CA PHE A 97 -7.05 -8.77 4.49
C PHE A 97 -6.12 -7.80 5.24
N TRP A 98 -6.66 -6.71 5.79
CA TRP A 98 -5.94 -5.75 6.63
C TRP A 98 -5.84 -6.27 8.07
N THR A 99 -5.09 -7.32 8.28
CA THR A 99 -5.01 -7.94 9.61
C THR A 99 -4.38 -7.03 10.66
N PRO A 100 -4.71 -7.24 11.95
CA PRO A 100 -4.08 -6.48 13.04
C PRO A 100 -2.56 -6.52 13.01
N ASP A 101 -1.94 -7.68 12.70
CA ASP A 101 -0.49 -7.82 12.61
C ASP A 101 0.11 -6.94 11.50
N LEU A 102 -0.58 -6.84 10.36
CA LEU A 102 -0.19 -5.97 9.25
C LEU A 102 -0.28 -4.49 9.66
N ILE A 103 -1.38 -4.09 10.30
CA ILE A 103 -1.57 -2.72 10.79
C ILE A 103 -0.48 -2.34 11.79
N LEU A 104 -0.17 -3.21 12.75
CA LEU A 104 0.89 -2.99 13.74
C LEU A 104 2.27 -2.90 13.10
N SER A 105 2.55 -3.73 12.10
CA SER A 105 3.79 -3.67 11.32
C SER A 105 3.93 -2.33 10.58
N THR A 106 2.86 -1.88 9.93
CA THR A 106 2.79 -0.58 9.24
C THR A 106 3.02 0.57 10.20
N TRP A 107 2.42 0.55 11.41
CA TRP A 107 2.67 1.57 12.43
C TRP A 107 4.14 1.60 12.85
N ASN A 108 4.77 0.43 13.07
CA ASN A 108 6.18 0.36 13.45
C ASN A 108 7.11 0.91 12.34
N GLN A 109 6.81 0.61 11.09
CA GLN A 109 7.53 1.16 9.95
C GLN A 109 7.36 2.68 9.85
N SER A 110 6.15 3.18 10.08
CA SER A 110 5.85 4.61 10.07
C SER A 110 6.46 5.37 11.25
N ASP A 111 6.64 4.71 12.41
CA ASP A 111 7.29 5.31 13.56
C ASP A 111 8.79 5.52 13.34
N SER A 112 9.44 4.58 12.67
CA SER A 112 10.91 4.51 12.61
C SER A 112 11.49 4.77 11.21
N GLY A 113 10.71 4.60 10.16
CA GLY A 113 11.20 4.60 8.78
C GLY A 113 12.08 3.40 8.44
N ARG A 114 12.00 2.33 9.24
CA ARG A 114 12.85 1.15 9.09
C ARG A 114 12.00 -0.11 9.09
N ILE A 115 12.47 -1.09 8.35
CA ILE A 115 11.97 -2.47 8.49
C ILE A 115 12.47 -3.05 9.81
N PRO A 116 11.65 -3.83 10.55
CA PRO A 116 12.02 -4.39 11.84
C PRO A 116 13.28 -5.25 11.81
N VAL A 117 13.45 -6.01 10.72
CA VAL A 117 14.60 -6.86 10.45
C VAL A 117 14.92 -6.79 8.98
N SER A 118 16.18 -6.59 8.62
CA SER A 118 16.63 -6.60 7.23
C SER A 118 16.80 -8.02 6.68
N GLY A 119 16.62 -8.19 5.39
CA GLY A 119 16.82 -9.46 4.71
C GLY A 119 15.76 -10.52 5.04
N ALA A 120 16.18 -11.78 5.13
CA ALA A 120 15.31 -12.94 5.33
C ALA A 120 14.52 -12.99 6.66
N GLY A 121 14.80 -12.05 7.58
CA GLY A 121 14.08 -11.94 8.85
C GLY A 121 12.79 -11.13 8.80
N TYR A 122 12.39 -10.63 7.63
CA TYR A 122 11.14 -9.91 7.47
C TYR A 122 9.94 -10.83 7.70
N ARG A 123 9.04 -10.41 8.58
CA ARG A 123 7.81 -11.12 8.89
C ARG A 123 6.66 -10.64 8.01
N GLY A 124 6.78 -10.81 6.71
CA GLY A 124 5.62 -10.73 5.81
C GLY A 124 4.73 -11.97 6.00
N ARG A 125 3.54 -11.94 5.41
CA ARG A 125 2.72 -13.14 5.30
C ARG A 125 3.46 -14.16 4.45
N PHE A 126 3.63 -15.36 5.00
CA PHE A 126 4.25 -16.46 4.27
C PHE A 126 3.29 -17.06 3.23
N HIS A 127 2.01 -16.99 3.49
CA HIS A 127 0.93 -17.41 2.62
C HIS A 127 -0.33 -16.61 2.95
N GLY A 128 -1.12 -16.25 1.93
CA GLY A 128 -2.33 -15.46 2.10
C GLY A 128 -3.04 -15.20 0.77
N PRO A 129 -4.13 -14.45 0.79
CA PRO A 129 -4.85 -14.10 -0.43
C PRO A 129 -4.09 -13.07 -1.27
N GLY A 130 -4.37 -13.04 -2.54
CA GLY A 130 -3.88 -12.02 -3.45
C GLY A 130 -2.37 -12.08 -3.65
N PHE A 131 -1.67 -10.96 -3.47
CA PHE A 131 -0.22 -10.92 -3.65
C PHE A 131 0.54 -11.78 -2.63
N ASP A 132 -0.05 -12.12 -1.50
CA ASP A 132 0.57 -13.01 -0.51
C ASP A 132 0.62 -14.48 -0.98
N SER A 133 -0.13 -14.84 -2.04
CA SER A 133 -0.02 -16.15 -2.71
C SER A 133 1.09 -16.22 -3.76
N ILE A 134 1.83 -15.14 -3.99
CA ILE A 134 2.94 -15.10 -4.94
C ILE A 134 4.27 -15.13 -4.17
N TRP A 135 5.15 -16.04 -4.56
CA TRP A 135 6.54 -16.05 -4.12
C TRP A 135 7.45 -15.61 -5.25
N THR A 136 8.43 -14.82 -4.93
CA THR A 136 9.45 -14.39 -5.91
C THR A 136 10.61 -15.37 -5.92
N ASP A 137 11.17 -15.59 -7.11
CA ASP A 137 12.40 -16.35 -7.25
C ASP A 137 13.57 -15.59 -6.60
N MET A 138 14.19 -16.23 -5.62
CA MET A 138 15.33 -15.72 -4.87
C MET A 138 16.60 -16.51 -5.20
N SER A 139 16.71 -17.06 -6.39
CA SER A 139 17.81 -17.93 -6.82
C SER A 139 19.18 -17.24 -6.75
N GLU A 140 19.23 -15.93 -6.83
CA GLU A 140 20.47 -15.16 -6.73
C GLU A 140 21.02 -15.03 -5.29
N ILE A 141 20.25 -15.44 -4.28
CA ILE A 141 20.73 -15.49 -2.88
C ILE A 141 21.94 -16.42 -2.71
N VAL A 142 22.10 -17.39 -3.61
CA VAL A 142 23.23 -18.36 -3.59
C VAL A 142 24.59 -17.65 -3.73
N ARG A 143 24.62 -16.40 -4.16
CA ARG A 143 25.85 -15.58 -4.24
C ARG A 143 25.77 -14.29 -3.42
N PRO A 144 25.36 -14.35 -2.14
CA PRO A 144 25.05 -13.15 -1.36
C PRO A 144 26.26 -12.29 -1.06
N THR A 145 27.47 -12.86 -1.05
CA THR A 145 28.66 -12.20 -0.55
C THR A 145 29.31 -11.26 -1.55
N ARG A 146 28.99 -11.36 -2.81
CA ARG A 146 29.67 -10.57 -3.85
C ARG A 146 28.79 -9.46 -4.43
N ASP A 147 27.55 -9.75 -4.77
CA ASP A 147 26.66 -8.81 -5.46
C ASP A 147 25.47 -8.35 -4.59
N GLY A 148 25.04 -9.14 -3.60
CA GLY A 148 23.87 -8.84 -2.78
C GLY A 148 24.11 -7.77 -1.73
N ILE A 149 25.30 -7.70 -1.12
CA ILE A 149 25.61 -6.71 -0.07
C ILE A 149 26.26 -5.47 -0.68
N HIS A 150 27.19 -5.65 -1.60
CA HIS A 150 27.95 -4.54 -2.21
C HIS A 150 27.33 -3.97 -3.49
N GLY A 151 26.24 -4.58 -4.01
CA GLY A 151 25.58 -4.12 -5.23
C GLY A 151 24.29 -3.33 -4.99
N ARG A 152 23.79 -3.26 -3.76
CA ARG A 152 22.51 -2.59 -3.43
C ARG A 152 22.54 -1.09 -3.69
N GLU A 153 23.67 -0.45 -3.52
CA GLU A 153 23.85 0.96 -3.83
C GLU A 153 23.69 1.28 -5.31
N TYR A 154 23.75 0.30 -6.18
CA TYR A 154 23.57 0.45 -7.63
C TYR A 154 22.17 0.03 -8.12
N ILE A 155 21.26 -0.37 -7.21
CA ILE A 155 19.90 -0.72 -7.58
C ILE A 155 19.10 0.55 -7.80
N SER A 156 18.53 0.69 -8.99
CA SER A 156 17.62 1.78 -9.34
C SER A 156 16.18 1.37 -9.09
N THR A 157 15.46 2.18 -8.32
CA THR A 157 14.01 2.03 -8.09
C THR A 157 13.19 3.01 -8.92
N SER A 158 13.83 3.83 -9.76
CA SER A 158 13.13 4.82 -10.58
C SER A 158 12.29 4.18 -11.68
N VAL A 159 11.17 4.81 -11.97
CA VAL A 159 10.25 4.45 -13.06
C VAL A 159 9.82 5.67 -13.83
N ASP A 160 9.39 5.47 -15.07
CA ASP A 160 8.91 6.53 -15.94
C ASP A 160 7.40 6.47 -16.06
N ILE A 161 6.76 7.62 -15.94
CA ILE A 161 5.32 7.82 -16.20
C ILE A 161 5.20 8.63 -17.49
N GLY A 162 4.40 8.15 -18.43
CA GLY A 162 4.13 8.86 -19.67
C GLY A 162 4.18 7.96 -20.90
N PRO A 163 3.86 8.52 -22.06
CA PRO A 163 3.88 7.80 -23.33
C PRO A 163 5.32 7.46 -23.74
N LYS A 164 5.62 6.18 -23.89
CA LYS A 164 6.95 5.72 -24.34
C LYS A 164 6.89 5.42 -25.82
N PRO A 165 7.80 5.96 -26.66
CA PRO A 165 7.80 5.65 -28.09
C PRO A 165 8.23 4.19 -28.30
N MET A 166 7.46 3.46 -29.09
CA MET A 166 7.74 2.05 -29.38
C MET A 166 9.08 1.85 -30.09
N ARG A 167 9.49 2.79 -30.94
CA ARG A 167 10.77 2.76 -31.65
C ARG A 167 11.33 4.16 -31.83
N LEU A 168 12.60 4.31 -31.50
CA LEU A 168 13.35 5.49 -31.87
C LEU A 168 13.75 5.39 -33.36
N ARG A 169 13.47 6.44 -34.13
CA ARG A 169 13.89 6.56 -35.54
C ARG A 169 14.99 7.61 -35.62
N PHE A 170 16.01 7.27 -36.38
CA PHE A 170 17.14 8.15 -36.65
C PHE A 170 17.29 8.40 -38.14
N ALA A 171 17.68 9.60 -38.50
CA ALA A 171 18.09 9.93 -39.85
C ALA A 171 19.49 9.32 -40.17
N SER A 172 19.88 9.32 -41.43
CA SER A 172 21.19 8.81 -41.87
C SER A 172 22.40 9.57 -41.27
N ASP A 173 22.15 10.80 -40.82
CA ASP A 173 23.13 11.65 -40.13
C ASP A 173 23.20 11.42 -38.62
N GLY A 174 22.43 10.45 -38.07
CA GLY A 174 22.34 10.14 -36.65
C GLY A 174 21.39 11.04 -35.86
N ARG A 175 20.71 12.00 -36.46
CA ARG A 175 19.72 12.86 -35.82
C ARG A 175 18.47 12.06 -35.49
N MET A 176 17.97 12.18 -34.26
CA MET A 176 16.72 11.56 -33.83
C MET A 176 15.54 12.21 -34.57
N LEU A 177 14.74 11.39 -35.27
CA LEU A 177 13.52 11.79 -35.98
C LEU A 177 12.25 11.59 -35.12
N SER A 178 12.34 10.76 -34.08
CA SER A 178 11.25 10.59 -33.14
C SER A 178 11.18 11.81 -32.23
N GLU A 179 9.97 12.33 -32.02
CA GLU A 179 9.79 13.35 -31.00
C GLU A 179 10.14 12.81 -29.61
N PRO A 180 10.85 13.61 -28.77
CA PRO A 180 11.11 13.21 -27.41
C PRO A 180 9.79 13.02 -26.67
N ALA A 181 9.59 11.87 -26.07
CA ALA A 181 8.41 11.61 -25.27
C ALA A 181 8.42 12.50 -24.02
N ASN A 182 7.25 13.04 -23.66
CA ASN A 182 7.09 13.68 -22.36
C ASN A 182 7.01 12.59 -21.28
N LEU A 183 8.12 12.36 -20.60
CA LEU A 183 8.26 11.36 -19.55
C LEU A 183 8.57 12.03 -18.22
N LEU A 184 7.88 11.61 -17.17
CA LEU A 184 8.17 11.99 -15.80
C LEU A 184 8.87 10.84 -15.10
N GLU A 185 10.12 11.02 -14.76
CA GLU A 185 10.83 10.07 -13.92
C GLU A 185 10.53 10.33 -12.45
N ILE A 186 10.12 9.29 -11.74
CA ILE A 186 9.97 9.28 -10.28
C ILE A 186 10.96 8.26 -9.69
N GLN A 187 11.48 8.55 -8.50
CA GLN A 187 12.59 7.80 -7.92
C GLN A 187 12.18 6.50 -7.23
N ILE A 188 10.88 6.31 -7.00
CA ILE A 188 10.30 5.11 -6.39
C ILE A 188 9.05 4.71 -7.19
N PRO A 189 8.78 3.41 -7.41
CA PRO A 189 7.63 2.98 -8.20
C PRO A 189 6.30 3.08 -7.42
N ALA A 190 6.09 4.22 -6.79
CA ALA A 190 4.91 4.50 -5.97
C ALA A 190 4.50 5.97 -6.06
N ILE A 191 3.21 6.22 -6.24
CA ILE A 191 2.57 7.52 -6.03
C ILE A 191 1.70 7.46 -4.78
N LEU A 192 1.45 8.61 -4.17
CA LEU A 192 0.66 8.69 -2.94
C LEU A 192 -0.79 8.98 -3.29
N ASP A 193 -1.69 8.06 -2.97
CA ASP A 193 -3.12 8.17 -3.23
C ASP A 193 -3.92 8.16 -1.92
N LEU A 194 -5.20 8.42 -2.01
CA LEU A 194 -6.16 8.12 -0.96
C LEU A 194 -7.31 7.31 -1.54
N PRO A 195 -7.96 6.48 -0.74
CA PRO A 195 -9.21 5.88 -1.13
C PRO A 195 -10.20 6.95 -1.62
N PRO A 196 -11.05 6.66 -2.62
CA PRO A 196 -11.93 7.65 -3.24
C PRO A 196 -12.81 8.44 -2.26
N TRP A 197 -13.22 7.80 -1.18
CA TRP A 197 -14.06 8.39 -0.13
C TRP A 197 -13.35 9.44 0.75
N LEU A 198 -12.02 9.56 0.68
CA LEU A 198 -11.24 10.62 1.36
C LEU A 198 -10.79 11.75 0.42
N ILE A 199 -11.06 11.67 -0.86
CA ILE A 199 -10.79 12.75 -1.80
C ILE A 199 -11.65 13.96 -1.37
N GLY A 200 -10.99 15.13 -1.18
CA GLY A 200 -11.66 16.36 -0.73
C GLY A 200 -11.44 16.71 0.75
N ARG A 201 -10.51 16.07 1.45
CA ARG A 201 -10.11 16.44 2.81
C ARG A 201 -8.77 17.15 2.82
N SER A 202 -8.80 18.46 2.81
CA SER A 202 -7.67 19.38 2.57
C SER A 202 -6.41 19.11 3.42
N GLY A 203 -6.55 18.88 4.72
CA GLY A 203 -5.39 18.68 5.62
C GLY A 203 -4.50 17.50 5.23
N LEU A 204 -5.10 16.36 4.85
CA LEU A 204 -4.35 15.19 4.40
C LEU A 204 -3.80 15.35 2.98
N SER A 205 -4.45 16.13 2.13
CA SER A 205 -4.00 16.43 0.78
C SER A 205 -2.68 17.20 0.80
N GLU A 206 -2.58 18.22 1.65
CA GLU A 206 -1.35 19.00 1.83
C GLU A 206 -0.22 18.13 2.42
N ALA A 207 -0.49 17.32 3.45
CA ALA A 207 0.48 16.40 4.03
C ALA A 207 1.06 15.41 3.00
N ARG A 208 0.20 14.88 2.11
CA ARG A 208 0.65 14.02 1.00
C ARG A 208 1.49 14.77 -0.01
N ALA A 209 1.15 16.01 -0.33
CA ALA A 209 1.94 16.83 -1.26
C ALA A 209 3.33 17.12 -0.68
N VAL A 210 3.46 17.39 0.63
CA VAL A 210 4.75 17.52 1.32
C VAL A 210 5.52 16.20 1.23
N ALA A 211 4.89 15.08 1.55
CA ALA A 211 5.53 13.77 1.45
C ALA A 211 5.96 13.45 0.00
N ALA A 212 5.13 13.75 -0.99
CA ALA A 212 5.44 13.52 -2.40
C ALA A 212 6.65 14.34 -2.87
N LYS A 213 6.77 15.58 -2.41
CA LYS A 213 7.94 16.45 -2.69
C LYS A 213 9.22 15.82 -2.15
N GLU A 214 9.25 15.39 -0.89
CA GLU A 214 10.42 14.76 -0.28
C GLU A 214 10.76 13.41 -0.94
N LEU A 215 9.75 12.64 -1.31
CA LEU A 215 9.90 11.35 -1.99
C LEU A 215 10.15 11.47 -3.50
N LYS A 216 10.12 12.67 -4.06
CA LYS A 216 10.26 12.94 -5.50
C LYS A 216 9.27 12.11 -6.34
N THR A 217 8.02 12.08 -5.91
CA THR A 217 6.89 11.40 -6.55
C THR A 217 5.67 12.32 -6.63
N PHE A 218 4.47 11.77 -6.84
CA PHE A 218 3.22 12.53 -6.94
C PHE A 218 2.23 12.16 -5.85
N ALA A 219 1.40 13.13 -5.46
CA ALA A 219 0.25 12.97 -4.60
C ALA A 219 -1.03 13.20 -5.39
N VAL A 220 -1.88 12.20 -5.47
CA VAL A 220 -3.20 12.28 -6.09
C VAL A 220 -4.17 12.96 -5.14
N MET A 221 -4.94 13.94 -5.64
CA MET A 221 -5.90 14.68 -4.83
C MET A 221 -7.00 15.31 -5.69
N SER A 222 -8.05 15.86 -5.07
CA SER A 222 -9.07 16.60 -5.81
C SER A 222 -8.48 17.85 -6.48
N ALA A 223 -9.07 18.29 -7.59
CA ALA A 223 -8.69 19.54 -8.25
C ALA A 223 -8.76 20.72 -7.28
N ARG A 224 -9.81 20.77 -6.46
CA ARG A 224 -10.01 21.79 -5.42
C ARG A 224 -8.86 21.83 -4.40
N ASP A 225 -8.46 20.67 -3.87
CA ASP A 225 -7.36 20.63 -2.89
C ASP A 225 -6.04 21.03 -3.53
N ALA A 226 -5.82 20.58 -4.76
CA ALA A 226 -4.62 20.92 -5.52
C ALA A 226 -4.52 22.43 -5.80
N ALA A 227 -5.64 23.12 -6.03
CA ALA A 227 -5.68 24.57 -6.23
C ALA A 227 -5.23 25.34 -4.96
N LEU A 228 -5.57 24.83 -3.79
CA LEU A 228 -5.26 25.44 -2.49
C LEU A 228 -3.80 25.22 -2.05
N LEU A 229 -3.04 24.38 -2.73
CA LEU A 229 -1.65 24.10 -2.36
C LEU A 229 -0.73 25.31 -2.53
N PRO A 230 0.27 25.47 -1.65
CA PRO A 230 1.37 26.38 -1.87
C PRO A 230 2.08 26.16 -3.22
N PRO A 231 2.60 27.21 -3.85
CA PRO A 231 3.22 27.13 -5.19
C PRO A 231 4.33 26.07 -5.31
N ASP A 232 5.11 25.88 -4.25
CA ASP A 232 6.23 24.92 -4.19
C ASP A 232 5.79 23.46 -4.09
N LEU A 233 4.52 23.19 -3.74
CA LEU A 233 3.93 21.85 -3.66
C LEU A 233 3.12 21.49 -4.92
N LYS A 234 2.63 22.47 -5.67
CA LYS A 234 1.83 22.25 -6.89
C LYS A 234 2.46 21.29 -7.90
N PRO A 235 3.79 21.32 -8.16
CA PRO A 235 4.42 20.40 -9.13
C PRO A 235 4.37 18.92 -8.73
N PHE A 236 4.10 18.60 -7.47
CA PHE A 236 4.02 17.25 -6.92
C PHE A 236 2.58 16.76 -6.75
N ALA A 237 1.60 17.58 -7.08
CA ALA A 237 0.18 17.22 -7.06
C ALA A 237 -0.27 16.68 -8.41
N ALA A 238 -1.04 15.60 -8.38
CA ALA A 238 -1.77 15.05 -9.51
C ALA A 238 -3.28 15.24 -9.26
N PRO A 239 -3.89 16.35 -9.69
CA PRO A 239 -5.30 16.63 -9.47
C PRO A 239 -6.17 15.64 -10.24
N VAL A 240 -7.24 15.17 -9.60
CA VAL A 240 -8.30 14.39 -10.21
C VAL A 240 -9.42 15.34 -10.67
N ILE A 241 -9.70 15.32 -11.95
CA ILE A 241 -10.72 16.13 -12.58
C ILE A 241 -11.95 15.28 -12.82
N GLN A 242 -13.07 15.72 -12.26
CA GLN A 242 -14.36 15.05 -12.37
C GLN A 242 -15.22 15.65 -13.49
N ASP A 243 -15.23 16.98 -13.60
CA ASP A 243 -15.97 17.72 -14.60
C ASP A 243 -15.10 18.83 -15.18
N ILE A 244 -14.82 18.74 -16.48
CA ILE A 244 -13.99 19.72 -17.19
C ILE A 244 -14.65 21.11 -17.20
N ARG A 245 -15.99 21.16 -17.23
CA ARG A 245 -16.71 22.41 -17.26
C ARG A 245 -16.83 23.10 -15.92
N GLY A 246 -16.81 22.30 -14.82
CA GLY A 246 -16.93 22.77 -13.45
C GLY A 246 -15.60 23.06 -12.78
N ASP A 247 -14.60 22.24 -13.06
CA ASP A 247 -13.26 22.36 -12.46
C ASP A 247 -12.36 23.41 -13.17
N GLY A 248 -12.88 24.07 -14.20
CA GLY A 248 -12.46 25.33 -14.85
C GLY A 248 -10.96 25.54 -15.07
N ASN A 249 -10.56 26.63 -15.56
CA ASN A 249 -9.27 27.16 -16.01
C ASN A 249 -7.99 26.89 -15.16
N GLU A 250 -8.03 26.05 -14.12
CA GLU A 250 -6.90 25.78 -13.23
C GLU A 250 -5.98 24.64 -13.72
N PHE A 251 -6.20 24.15 -14.94
CA PHE A 251 -5.55 22.91 -15.44
C PHE A 251 -4.09 23.02 -15.81
N GLY A 252 -3.51 24.21 -15.92
CA GLY A 252 -2.28 24.34 -16.71
C GLY A 252 -1.02 24.78 -15.98
N GLU A 253 -1.08 25.64 -15.03
CA GLU A 253 0.14 26.28 -14.55
C GLU A 253 0.92 25.45 -13.53
N GLY A 254 2.08 24.94 -13.96
CA GLY A 254 3.08 24.30 -13.09
C GLY A 254 2.81 22.84 -12.72
N ARG A 255 1.80 22.18 -13.31
CA ARG A 255 1.47 20.78 -13.02
C ARG A 255 2.09 19.84 -14.03
N LYS A 256 2.70 18.77 -13.54
CA LYS A 256 3.37 17.77 -14.36
C LYS A 256 2.45 16.60 -14.73
N MET A 257 1.43 16.33 -13.93
CA MET A 257 0.50 15.21 -14.12
C MET A 257 -0.92 15.62 -13.74
N VAL A 258 -1.89 15.19 -14.53
CA VAL A 258 -3.33 15.38 -14.29
C VAL A 258 -4.05 14.05 -14.48
N GLN A 259 -5.02 13.75 -13.63
CA GLN A 259 -5.84 12.55 -13.76
C GLN A 259 -7.27 12.90 -14.16
N LEU A 260 -7.79 12.20 -15.15
CA LEU A 260 -9.19 12.27 -15.57
C LEU A 260 -9.92 11.03 -15.05
N LEU A 261 -11.14 11.20 -14.56
CA LEU A 261 -12.00 10.04 -14.32
C LEU A 261 -12.49 9.46 -15.65
N ASP A 262 -12.48 8.12 -15.75
CA ASP A 262 -13.03 7.44 -16.91
C ASP A 262 -14.54 7.71 -17.02
N GLY A 263 -14.96 8.17 -18.18
CA GLY A 263 -16.32 8.55 -18.47
C GLY A 263 -16.53 8.86 -19.96
N PRO A 264 -17.74 9.24 -20.36
CA PRO A 264 -18.06 9.51 -21.77
C PRO A 264 -17.25 10.66 -22.37
N ASP A 265 -16.91 11.67 -21.57
CA ASP A 265 -16.22 12.89 -22.01
C ASP A 265 -14.69 12.83 -21.86
N VAL A 266 -14.13 11.67 -21.48
CA VAL A 266 -12.70 11.52 -21.16
C VAL A 266 -11.77 11.88 -22.32
N LEU A 267 -12.17 11.59 -23.57
CA LEU A 267 -11.38 11.91 -24.76
C LEU A 267 -11.32 13.41 -25.03
N THR A 268 -12.49 14.07 -25.01
CA THR A 268 -12.57 15.53 -25.16
C THR A 268 -11.78 16.25 -24.07
N ALA A 269 -11.84 15.71 -22.85
CA ALA A 269 -11.07 16.20 -21.72
C ALA A 269 -9.58 16.09 -21.94
N ALA A 270 -9.14 14.94 -22.41
CA ALA A 270 -7.75 14.68 -22.68
C ALA A 270 -7.19 15.60 -23.78
N GLU A 271 -7.97 15.86 -24.83
CA GLU A 271 -7.61 16.81 -25.90
C GLU A 271 -7.38 18.22 -25.36
N ILE A 272 -8.29 18.73 -24.54
CA ILE A 272 -8.18 20.08 -23.95
C ILE A 272 -6.92 20.19 -23.06
N ILE A 273 -6.62 19.17 -22.26
CA ILE A 273 -5.44 19.21 -21.36
C ILE A 273 -4.15 19.01 -22.14
N SER A 274 -4.16 18.22 -23.22
CA SER A 274 -2.98 17.96 -24.06
C SER A 274 -2.50 19.20 -24.84
N GLU A 275 -3.29 20.26 -24.90
CA GLU A 275 -2.83 21.58 -25.36
C GLU A 275 -1.70 22.15 -24.49
N ASN A 276 -1.57 21.65 -23.24
CA ASN A 276 -0.42 21.93 -22.40
C ASN A 276 0.63 20.80 -22.50
N PRO A 277 1.69 20.98 -23.31
CA PRO A 277 2.65 19.91 -23.63
C PRO A 277 3.51 19.47 -22.43
N GLN A 278 3.44 20.18 -21.29
CA GLN A 278 4.22 19.86 -20.11
C GLN A 278 3.50 18.92 -19.13
N SER A 279 2.19 18.72 -19.31
CA SER A 279 1.40 17.88 -18.42
C SER A 279 1.16 16.50 -19.02
N ILE A 280 1.35 15.45 -18.19
CA ILE A 280 0.92 14.10 -18.55
C ILE A 280 -0.53 13.91 -18.15
N VAL A 281 -1.35 13.48 -19.10
CA VAL A 281 -2.73 13.07 -18.85
C VAL A 281 -2.76 11.59 -18.50
N SER A 282 -3.34 11.25 -17.35
CA SER A 282 -3.64 9.87 -16.96
C SER A 282 -5.16 9.68 -16.80
N VAL A 283 -5.66 8.50 -17.12
CA VAL A 283 -7.07 8.14 -16.87
C VAL A 283 -7.15 7.24 -15.66
N ARG A 284 -7.97 7.65 -14.69
CA ARG A 284 -8.29 6.91 -13.47
C ARG A 284 -9.59 6.15 -13.69
N MET A 285 -9.55 4.82 -13.60
CA MET A 285 -10.71 3.96 -13.80
C MET A 285 -10.79 2.87 -12.71
N ALA A 286 -12.01 2.42 -12.44
CA ALA A 286 -12.22 1.26 -11.58
C ALA A 286 -11.68 0.00 -12.27
N LEU A 287 -11.02 -0.87 -11.53
CA LEU A 287 -10.59 -2.18 -12.02
C LEU A 287 -11.83 -3.07 -12.21
N ARG A 288 -12.14 -3.41 -13.47
CA ARG A 288 -13.31 -4.18 -13.87
C ARG A 288 -12.93 -5.25 -14.91
N PRO A 289 -13.75 -6.28 -15.15
CA PRO A 289 -13.47 -7.32 -16.14
C PRO A 289 -13.19 -6.79 -17.55
N ASN A 290 -13.76 -5.66 -17.93
CA ASN A 290 -13.57 -5.03 -19.25
C ASN A 290 -12.44 -3.98 -19.29
N SER A 291 -11.65 -3.85 -18.22
CA SER A 291 -10.60 -2.81 -18.16
C SER A 291 -9.55 -2.95 -19.27
N ALA A 292 -9.22 -4.16 -19.69
CA ALA A 292 -8.28 -4.38 -20.80
C ALA A 292 -8.80 -3.80 -22.13
N ASP A 293 -10.07 -4.01 -22.46
CA ASP A 293 -10.68 -3.47 -23.67
C ASP A 293 -10.69 -1.94 -23.65
N ARG A 294 -11.05 -1.38 -22.51
CA ARG A 294 -11.11 0.08 -22.32
C ARG A 294 -9.74 0.73 -22.44
N ILE A 295 -8.69 0.12 -21.87
CA ILE A 295 -7.31 0.59 -22.01
C ILE A 295 -6.88 0.58 -23.48
N ILE A 296 -7.14 -0.51 -24.20
CA ILE A 296 -6.79 -0.64 -25.61
C ILE A 296 -7.52 0.43 -26.45
N GLU A 297 -8.81 0.63 -26.21
CA GLU A 297 -9.61 1.67 -26.87
C GLU A 297 -9.00 3.06 -26.66
N LEU A 298 -8.79 3.46 -25.39
CA LEU A 298 -8.24 4.76 -25.03
C LEU A 298 -6.80 4.95 -25.50
N SER A 299 -6.00 3.88 -25.53
CA SER A 299 -4.63 3.93 -26.01
C SER A 299 -4.52 4.32 -27.48
N ARG A 300 -5.51 3.97 -28.30
CA ARG A 300 -5.59 4.36 -29.71
C ARG A 300 -5.82 5.86 -29.89
N SER A 301 -6.37 6.53 -28.87
CA SER A 301 -6.65 7.97 -28.83
C SER A 301 -5.57 8.77 -28.07
N GLN A 302 -4.32 8.33 -28.07
CA GLN A 302 -3.14 8.99 -27.46
C GLN A 302 -3.09 9.01 -25.93
N ILE A 303 -4.07 8.47 -25.21
CA ILE A 303 -3.98 8.31 -23.77
C ILE A 303 -3.13 7.08 -23.47
N LYS A 304 -2.00 7.27 -22.78
CA LYS A 304 -1.01 6.19 -22.55
C LYS A 304 -0.76 5.91 -21.07
N VAL A 305 -1.38 6.64 -20.16
CA VAL A 305 -1.22 6.45 -18.72
C VAL A 305 -2.57 6.13 -18.09
N PHE A 306 -2.65 5.00 -17.39
CA PHE A 306 -3.88 4.53 -16.77
C PHE A 306 -3.65 4.19 -15.32
N GLN A 307 -4.53 4.66 -14.43
CA GLN A 307 -4.59 4.21 -13.05
C GLN A 307 -5.81 3.31 -12.85
N LEU A 308 -5.56 2.05 -12.51
CA LEU A 308 -6.57 1.03 -12.24
C LEU A 308 -6.82 0.96 -10.73
N CYS A 309 -8.03 1.30 -10.31
CA CYS A 309 -8.41 1.32 -8.91
C CYS A 309 -9.19 0.06 -8.56
N ALA A 310 -8.57 -0.86 -7.86
CA ALA A 310 -9.21 -2.01 -7.25
C ALA A 310 -10.02 -1.59 -5.99
N ASP A 311 -10.67 -2.54 -5.34
CA ASP A 311 -11.29 -2.34 -4.04
C ASP A 311 -10.24 -2.29 -2.91
N LEU A 312 -10.70 -2.22 -1.66
CA LEU A 312 -9.85 -2.16 -0.46
C LEU A 312 -8.93 -3.39 -0.29
N HIS A 313 -9.32 -4.51 -0.86
CA HIS A 313 -8.60 -5.79 -0.78
C HIS A 313 -7.82 -6.13 -2.05
N GLY A 314 -7.83 -5.25 -3.04
CA GLY A 314 -7.14 -5.44 -4.30
C GLY A 314 -7.92 -6.26 -5.34
N CYS A 315 -9.25 -6.33 -5.21
CA CYS A 315 -10.10 -7.07 -6.13
C CYS A 315 -10.81 -6.17 -7.14
N GLU A 316 -11.27 -6.76 -8.24
CA GLU A 316 -12.12 -6.10 -9.23
C GLU A 316 -13.41 -5.59 -8.59
N ARG A 317 -13.90 -4.45 -9.05
CA ARG A 317 -15.19 -3.88 -8.63
C ARG A 317 -16.30 -4.43 -9.52
N MET A 318 -17.05 -5.37 -8.99
CA MET A 318 -18.17 -5.99 -9.69
C MET A 318 -19.45 -5.17 -9.48
N SER A 319 -20.23 -4.99 -10.54
CA SER A 319 -21.48 -4.20 -10.49
C SER A 319 -22.64 -4.90 -9.77
N ASP A 320 -22.54 -6.23 -9.63
CA ASP A 320 -23.53 -7.08 -8.99
C ASP A 320 -23.20 -7.45 -7.54
N GLY A 321 -22.10 -6.89 -6.99
CA GLY A 321 -21.62 -7.20 -5.65
C GLY A 321 -21.01 -8.59 -5.47
N SER A 322 -20.80 -9.34 -6.57
CA SER A 322 -20.10 -10.63 -6.53
C SER A 322 -18.61 -10.42 -6.22
N PRO A 323 -17.91 -11.43 -5.63
CA PRO A 323 -16.46 -11.36 -5.43
C PRO A 323 -15.73 -11.20 -6.76
N GLY A 324 -14.97 -10.12 -6.89
CA GLY A 324 -14.10 -9.89 -8.04
C GLY A 324 -12.79 -10.69 -7.97
N ARG A 325 -12.14 -10.86 -9.10
CA ARG A 325 -10.79 -11.46 -9.14
C ARG A 325 -9.78 -10.50 -8.52
N HIS A 326 -8.74 -11.03 -7.90
CA HIS A 326 -7.65 -10.19 -7.39
C HIS A 326 -6.86 -9.55 -8.56
N MET A 327 -6.38 -8.32 -8.36
CA MET A 327 -5.65 -7.56 -9.38
C MET A 327 -4.41 -8.30 -9.92
N LYS A 328 -3.79 -9.23 -9.17
CA LYS A 328 -2.66 -10.03 -9.66
C LYS A 328 -2.99 -10.79 -10.94
N ASP A 329 -4.21 -11.34 -11.04
CA ASP A 329 -4.66 -12.12 -12.19
C ASP A 329 -5.13 -11.21 -13.32
N VAL A 330 -5.84 -10.15 -12.97
CA VAL A 330 -6.33 -9.15 -13.93
C VAL A 330 -5.16 -8.40 -14.60
N LEU A 331 -4.13 -8.04 -13.84
CA LEU A 331 -2.93 -7.40 -14.39
C LEU A 331 -2.18 -8.30 -15.37
N ARG A 332 -2.05 -9.58 -15.05
CA ARG A 332 -1.44 -10.57 -15.97
C ARG A 332 -2.21 -10.64 -17.28
N GLU A 333 -3.53 -10.66 -17.21
CA GLU A 333 -4.40 -10.64 -18.39
C GLU A 333 -4.23 -9.34 -19.19
N ILE A 334 -4.34 -8.17 -18.53
CA ILE A 334 -4.16 -6.86 -19.18
C ILE A 334 -2.77 -6.78 -19.83
N HIS A 335 -1.73 -7.14 -19.10
CA HIS A 335 -0.36 -7.14 -19.62
C HIS A 335 -0.23 -8.02 -20.87
N GLY A 336 -0.72 -9.26 -20.83
CA GLY A 336 -0.69 -10.18 -21.97
C GLY A 336 -1.46 -9.66 -23.18
N ARG A 337 -2.61 -9.06 -22.96
CA ARG A 337 -3.40 -8.44 -24.04
C ARG A 337 -2.69 -7.25 -24.68
N LEU A 338 -2.10 -6.36 -23.87
CA LEU A 338 -1.32 -5.22 -24.39
C LEU A 338 -0.06 -5.66 -25.13
N VAL A 339 0.57 -6.78 -24.73
CA VAL A 339 1.70 -7.38 -25.46
C VAL A 339 1.23 -7.91 -26.81
N ASN A 340 0.10 -8.63 -26.84
CA ASN A 340 -0.47 -9.17 -28.10
C ASN A 340 -0.89 -8.08 -29.09
N GLU A 341 -1.38 -6.95 -28.59
CA GLU A 341 -1.68 -5.75 -29.39
C GLU A 341 -0.41 -4.97 -29.82
N GLY A 342 0.76 -5.32 -29.28
CA GLY A 342 2.03 -4.66 -29.58
C GLY A 342 2.19 -3.25 -28.99
N ILE A 343 1.37 -2.87 -27.99
CA ILE A 343 1.32 -1.52 -27.41
C ILE A 343 1.78 -1.47 -25.95
N ARG A 344 2.18 -2.64 -25.34
CA ARG A 344 2.52 -2.68 -23.90
C ARG A 344 3.64 -1.71 -23.51
N ASP A 345 4.61 -1.49 -24.37
CA ASP A 345 5.72 -0.61 -24.08
C ASP A 345 5.35 0.88 -24.15
N GLU A 346 4.25 1.22 -24.84
CA GLU A 346 3.76 2.59 -24.94
C GLU A 346 2.91 3.01 -23.74
N VAL A 347 2.35 2.03 -23.00
CA VAL A 347 1.37 2.24 -21.94
C VAL A 347 2.02 2.18 -20.58
N THR A 348 1.69 3.13 -19.70
CA THR A 348 2.01 3.09 -18.27
C THR A 348 0.78 2.65 -17.47
N LEU A 349 0.91 1.58 -16.69
CA LEU A 349 -0.13 1.06 -15.80
C LEU A 349 0.22 1.36 -14.34
N ILE A 350 -0.63 2.13 -13.69
CA ILE A 350 -0.61 2.44 -12.26
C ILE A 350 -1.72 1.63 -11.61
N VAL A 351 -1.47 0.99 -10.48
CA VAL A 351 -2.49 0.20 -9.79
C VAL A 351 -2.64 0.64 -8.35
N SER A 352 -3.87 0.71 -7.86
CA SER A 352 -4.22 1.07 -6.48
C SER A 352 -5.27 0.14 -5.90
N GLY A 353 -5.41 0.16 -4.57
CA GLY A 353 -6.27 -0.73 -3.80
C GLY A 353 -5.52 -2.00 -3.36
N GLY A 354 -5.61 -2.36 -2.07
CA GLY A 354 -5.01 -3.57 -1.52
C GLY A 354 -3.47 -3.62 -1.53
N ILE A 355 -2.77 -2.50 -1.75
CA ILE A 355 -1.31 -2.42 -1.63
C ILE A 355 -0.97 -2.20 -0.16
N ALA A 356 -0.71 -3.29 0.54
CA ALA A 356 -0.59 -3.30 1.99
C ALA A 356 0.85 -3.48 2.51
N LEU A 357 1.76 -3.98 1.68
CA LEU A 357 3.14 -4.29 2.02
C LEU A 357 4.09 -3.82 0.91
N ALA A 358 5.34 -3.62 1.27
CA ALA A 358 6.40 -3.24 0.32
C ALA A 358 6.56 -4.26 -0.82
N GLU A 359 6.48 -5.54 -0.50
CA GLU A 359 6.60 -6.62 -1.48
C GLU A 359 5.44 -6.65 -2.48
N HIS A 360 4.26 -6.10 -2.11
CA HIS A 360 3.15 -5.96 -3.06
C HIS A 360 3.50 -5.04 -4.22
N MET A 361 4.38 -4.03 -4.03
CA MET A 361 4.89 -3.20 -5.13
C MET A 361 5.64 -4.04 -6.15
N ALA A 362 6.62 -4.84 -5.71
CA ALA A 362 7.38 -5.71 -6.59
C ALA A 362 6.48 -6.73 -7.31
N LYS A 363 5.57 -7.38 -6.56
CA LYS A 363 4.64 -8.39 -7.09
C LYS A 363 3.63 -7.81 -8.10
N ALA A 364 3.14 -6.58 -7.86
CA ALA A 364 2.29 -5.88 -8.82
C ALA A 364 3.05 -5.58 -10.14
N ILE A 365 4.31 -5.18 -10.05
CA ILE A 365 5.15 -4.91 -11.22
C ILE A 365 5.44 -6.22 -11.96
N ILE A 366 5.76 -7.30 -11.27
CA ILE A 366 5.92 -8.64 -11.87
C ILE A 366 4.65 -9.05 -12.62
N CYS A 367 3.46 -8.79 -12.07
CA CYS A 367 2.19 -9.09 -12.71
C CYS A 367 1.86 -8.16 -13.89
N GLY A 368 2.63 -7.12 -14.12
CA GLY A 368 2.50 -6.27 -15.31
C GLY A 368 2.19 -4.80 -15.05
N ALA A 369 2.14 -4.31 -13.81
CA ALA A 369 2.10 -2.87 -13.54
C ALA A 369 3.45 -2.20 -13.84
N ASP A 370 3.47 -0.88 -14.02
CA ASP A 370 4.70 -0.09 -14.05
C ASP A 370 5.02 0.47 -12.66
N LEU A 371 3.99 0.84 -11.89
CA LEU A 371 4.09 1.36 -10.52
C LEU A 371 2.77 1.18 -9.78
N VAL A 372 2.79 1.46 -8.49
CA VAL A 372 1.61 1.40 -7.63
C VAL A 372 1.18 2.79 -7.14
N ALA A 373 -0.09 2.93 -6.79
CA ALA A 373 -0.59 4.07 -6.03
C ALA A 373 -0.98 3.57 -4.63
N VAL A 374 -0.28 4.07 -3.62
CA VAL A 374 -0.46 3.65 -2.23
C VAL A 374 -1.54 4.51 -1.58
N ASP A 375 -2.57 3.87 -1.06
CA ASP A 375 -3.76 4.52 -0.51
C ASP A 375 -3.98 4.18 0.98
N THR A 376 -4.66 3.09 1.27
CA THR A 376 -5.04 2.69 2.64
C THR A 376 -3.85 2.55 3.58
N ALA A 377 -2.70 2.07 3.10
CA ALA A 377 -1.50 1.96 3.91
C ALA A 377 -1.02 3.34 4.42
N LEU A 378 -1.24 4.43 3.67
CA LEU A 378 -0.93 5.79 4.14
C LEU A 378 -1.84 6.22 5.28
N LEU A 379 -3.13 5.81 5.27
CA LEU A 379 -4.04 6.05 6.37
C LEU A 379 -3.62 5.25 7.61
N VAL A 380 -3.26 4.00 7.42
CA VAL A 380 -2.72 3.16 8.50
C VAL A 380 -1.46 3.80 9.08
N ALA A 381 -0.57 4.33 8.25
CA ALA A 381 0.63 5.03 8.69
C ALA A 381 0.35 6.16 9.70
N ILE A 382 -0.74 6.89 9.54
CA ILE A 382 -1.13 8.00 10.43
C ILE A 382 -2.05 7.56 11.59
N GLY A 383 -2.27 6.25 11.75
CA GLY A 383 -2.97 5.67 12.89
C GLY A 383 -4.31 5.01 12.60
N CYS A 384 -4.76 4.92 11.33
CA CYS A 384 -5.99 4.22 10.98
C CYS A 384 -5.92 2.76 11.42
N ARG A 385 -7.03 2.27 11.99
CA ARG A 385 -7.14 0.90 12.49
C ARG A 385 -7.90 -0.03 11.52
N VAL A 386 -8.42 0.52 10.42
CA VAL A 386 -9.31 -0.22 9.48
C VAL A 386 -10.39 -0.98 10.27
N CYS A 387 -11.18 -0.24 11.08
CA CYS A 387 -12.05 -0.82 12.10
C CYS A 387 -13.15 -1.71 11.52
N ARG A 388 -13.30 -2.92 12.02
CA ARG A 388 -14.37 -3.87 11.63
C ARG A 388 -15.79 -3.30 11.83
N SER A 389 -15.98 -2.46 12.83
CA SER A 389 -17.27 -1.80 13.09
C SER A 389 -17.69 -0.83 11.99
N ALA A 390 -16.74 -0.21 11.30
CA ALA A 390 -17.02 0.64 10.15
C ALA A 390 -17.46 -0.19 8.93
N HIS A 391 -16.87 -1.38 8.75
CA HIS A 391 -17.22 -2.30 7.66
C HIS A 391 -18.60 -2.97 7.81
N ARG A 392 -19.07 -3.17 9.04
CA ARG A 392 -20.39 -3.80 9.29
C ARG A 392 -21.58 -2.90 9.04
N ARG A 393 -21.38 -1.59 8.89
CA ARG A 393 -22.49 -0.63 8.70
C ARG A 393 -22.95 -0.51 7.26
N SER A 394 -22.14 -0.90 6.28
CA SER A 394 -22.57 -1.02 4.88
C SER A 394 -23.03 -2.47 4.63
N GLY A 395 -24.32 -2.73 4.84
CA GLY A 395 -24.91 -4.08 4.80
C GLY A 395 -25.08 -4.69 3.40
N ASP A 396 -24.50 -4.12 2.35
CA ASP A 396 -24.74 -4.51 0.96
C ASP A 396 -23.47 -4.71 0.12
N GLY A 397 -22.28 -4.84 0.76
CA GLY A 397 -21.04 -5.16 0.03
C GLY A 397 -20.54 -4.05 -0.88
N THR A 398 -21.23 -2.91 -0.95
CA THR A 398 -20.75 -1.72 -1.63
C THR A 398 -19.70 -1.02 -0.79
N ASP A 399 -18.79 -0.31 -1.43
CA ASP A 399 -17.68 0.44 -0.85
C ASP A 399 -18.03 0.99 0.53
N VAL A 400 -17.30 0.56 1.55
CA VAL A 400 -17.47 1.08 2.90
C VAL A 400 -17.32 2.58 2.85
N ASP A 401 -18.42 3.30 2.97
CA ASP A 401 -18.38 4.74 3.09
C ASP A 401 -17.79 5.10 4.46
N LEU A 402 -16.46 5.06 4.53
CA LEU A 402 -15.71 5.54 5.69
C LEU A 402 -15.90 7.06 5.85
N SER A 403 -16.66 7.73 4.96
CA SER A 403 -17.08 9.12 5.19
C SER A 403 -17.93 9.22 6.45
N GLU A 404 -18.72 8.21 6.76
CA GLU A 404 -19.42 8.10 8.04
C GLU A 404 -18.50 7.72 9.22
N ALA A 405 -17.42 6.96 9.00
CA ALA A 405 -16.40 6.72 10.03
C ALA A 405 -15.64 8.00 10.41
N SER A 406 -15.69 9.01 9.57
CA SER A 406 -15.17 10.34 9.87
C SER A 406 -16.10 11.18 10.76
N CYS A 407 -17.31 10.76 11.01
CA CYS A 407 -18.28 11.48 11.84
C CYS A 407 -18.04 11.17 13.34
N GLY A 408 -17.07 11.84 13.94
CA GLY A 408 -16.95 11.97 15.40
C GLY A 408 -16.56 10.73 16.19
N SER A 409 -16.68 9.52 15.65
CA SER A 409 -16.37 8.27 16.35
C SER A 409 -15.02 7.67 16.01
N CYS A 410 -14.36 8.14 14.94
CA CYS A 410 -13.02 7.67 14.58
C CYS A 410 -11.96 8.29 15.49
N PRO A 411 -11.20 7.48 16.27
CA PRO A 411 -10.21 7.99 17.19
C PRO A 411 -9.07 8.74 16.49
N VAL A 412 -8.87 8.52 15.19
CA VAL A 412 -7.80 9.16 14.42
C VAL A 412 -8.10 10.63 14.15
N ALA A 413 -9.38 11.00 14.04
CA ALA A 413 -9.80 12.38 13.75
C ALA A 413 -9.00 12.99 12.58
N PHE A 414 -9.10 12.40 11.38
CA PHE A 414 -8.29 12.76 10.21
C PHE A 414 -8.28 14.27 9.87
N GLY A 415 -9.35 14.98 10.18
CA GLY A 415 -9.45 16.42 9.95
C GLY A 415 -8.58 17.28 10.86
N SER A 416 -8.09 16.74 11.98
CA SER A 416 -7.26 17.43 12.97
C SER A 416 -5.83 16.91 13.08
N VAL A 417 -5.42 16.04 12.14
CA VAL A 417 -4.05 15.53 12.12
C VAL A 417 -3.10 16.64 11.69
N ASP A 418 -2.03 16.83 12.46
CA ASP A 418 -0.98 17.76 12.10
C ASP A 418 -0.35 17.37 10.76
N ARG A 419 -0.16 18.37 9.89
CA ARG A 419 0.34 18.20 8.52
C ARG A 419 1.74 17.60 8.48
N GLU A 420 2.66 18.13 9.28
CA GLU A 420 4.06 17.71 9.28
C GLU A 420 4.22 16.32 9.86
N TYR A 421 3.47 16.05 10.93
CA TYR A 421 3.38 14.72 11.52
C TYR A 421 2.88 13.67 10.50
N ALA A 422 1.77 13.98 9.82
CA ALA A 422 1.21 13.05 8.83
C ALA A 422 2.16 12.82 7.65
N ALA A 423 2.76 13.89 7.12
CA ALA A 423 3.75 13.82 6.05
C ALA A 423 4.95 12.96 6.44
N GLN A 424 5.53 13.20 7.63
CA GLN A 424 6.71 12.45 8.07
C GLN A 424 6.41 10.98 8.29
N ARG A 425 5.24 10.62 8.79
CA ARG A 425 4.85 9.20 8.93
C ARG A 425 4.67 8.51 7.59
N MET A 426 4.12 9.19 6.60
CA MET A 426 4.02 8.69 5.22
C MET A 426 5.41 8.51 4.59
N ILE A 427 6.31 9.49 4.78
CA ILE A 427 7.72 9.42 4.33
C ILE A 427 8.42 8.22 4.98
N ASN A 428 8.26 8.04 6.28
CA ASN A 428 8.85 6.93 7.01
C ASN A 428 8.36 5.57 6.47
N LEU A 429 7.04 5.42 6.25
CA LEU A 429 6.48 4.19 5.69
C LEU A 429 7.09 3.89 4.32
N ILE A 430 7.07 4.87 3.42
CA ILE A 430 7.60 4.70 2.06
C ILE A 430 9.13 4.50 2.10
N GLY A 431 9.84 5.12 3.03
CA GLY A 431 11.27 4.89 3.25
C GLY A 431 11.59 3.46 3.68
N ALA A 432 10.78 2.90 4.60
CA ALA A 432 10.88 1.49 4.97
C ALA A 432 10.56 0.56 3.78
N TRP A 433 9.51 0.87 3.01
CA TRP A 433 9.14 0.10 1.83
C TRP A 433 10.18 0.17 0.72
N HIS A 434 10.77 1.34 0.50
CA HIS A 434 11.87 1.50 -0.45
C HIS A 434 13.07 0.63 -0.06
N SER A 435 13.46 0.63 1.22
CA SER A 435 14.56 -0.20 1.70
C SER A 435 14.27 -1.68 1.48
N GLN A 436 13.04 -2.13 1.73
CA GLN A 436 12.64 -3.52 1.49
C GLN A 436 12.57 -3.86 -0.01
N LEU A 437 12.10 -2.94 -0.85
CA LEU A 437 12.10 -3.13 -2.30
C LEU A 437 13.53 -3.37 -2.83
N ILE A 438 14.50 -2.60 -2.35
CA ILE A 438 15.93 -2.81 -2.69
C ILE A 438 16.40 -4.20 -2.23
N GLU A 439 15.97 -4.67 -1.05
CA GLU A 439 16.28 -6.02 -0.57
C GLU A 439 15.72 -7.10 -1.52
N VAL A 440 14.46 -6.96 -1.93
CA VAL A 440 13.81 -7.90 -2.86
C VAL A 440 14.52 -7.91 -4.21
N LEU A 441 14.79 -6.73 -4.79
CA LEU A 441 15.50 -6.60 -6.07
C LEU A 441 16.90 -7.20 -5.98
N GLY A 442 17.63 -6.93 -4.90
CA GLY A 442 18.95 -7.50 -4.66
C GLY A 442 18.94 -9.02 -4.54
N ALA A 443 17.96 -9.58 -3.85
CA ALA A 443 17.78 -11.03 -3.71
C ALA A 443 17.40 -11.71 -5.04
N MET A 444 16.68 -11.00 -5.91
CA MET A 444 16.35 -11.47 -7.27
C MET A 444 17.48 -11.20 -8.29
N GLY A 445 18.58 -10.54 -7.90
CA GLY A 445 19.67 -10.18 -8.81
C GLY A 445 19.29 -9.11 -9.85
N ILE A 446 18.28 -8.29 -9.55
CA ILE A 446 17.74 -7.26 -10.45
C ILE A 446 18.25 -5.88 -10.03
N ARG A 447 18.86 -5.15 -10.96
CA ARG A 447 19.45 -3.83 -10.69
C ARG A 447 18.53 -2.65 -11.00
N GLU A 448 17.44 -2.89 -11.69
CA GLU A 448 16.46 -1.85 -12.07
C GLU A 448 15.04 -2.38 -11.87
N VAL A 449 14.22 -1.66 -11.12
CA VAL A 449 12.84 -2.07 -10.87
C VAL A 449 12.03 -2.19 -12.18
N ARG A 450 12.37 -1.39 -13.20
CA ARG A 450 11.75 -1.46 -14.54
C ARG A 450 11.82 -2.85 -15.18
N ARG A 451 12.84 -3.64 -14.82
CA ARG A 451 13.05 -5.01 -15.34
C ARG A 451 12.15 -6.06 -14.68
N LEU A 452 11.46 -5.71 -13.60
CA LEU A 452 10.47 -6.63 -13.02
C LEU A 452 9.19 -6.72 -13.85
N ARG A 453 8.92 -5.73 -14.71
CA ARG A 453 7.64 -5.60 -15.39
C ARG A 453 7.35 -6.81 -16.29
N GLY A 454 6.32 -7.59 -15.90
CA GLY A 454 5.89 -8.77 -16.63
C GLY A 454 6.83 -9.98 -16.52
N GLU A 455 7.80 -9.97 -15.61
CA GLU A 455 8.73 -11.08 -15.35
C GLU A 455 8.05 -12.21 -14.56
N MET A 456 6.90 -12.68 -15.05
CA MET A 456 6.07 -13.69 -14.38
C MET A 456 6.79 -15.03 -14.22
N GLY A 457 7.74 -15.35 -15.12
CA GLY A 457 8.58 -16.55 -15.01
C GLY A 457 9.54 -16.56 -13.82
N ARG A 458 9.67 -15.43 -13.10
CA ARG A 458 10.43 -15.30 -11.85
C ARG A 458 9.55 -15.24 -10.61
N ALA A 459 8.29 -15.60 -10.75
CA ALA A 459 7.33 -15.70 -9.66
C ALA A 459 6.72 -17.10 -9.62
N ILE A 460 6.44 -17.56 -8.42
CA ILE A 460 5.75 -18.81 -8.14
C ILE A 460 4.34 -18.43 -7.68
N PHE A 461 3.33 -18.83 -8.44
CA PHE A 461 1.92 -18.65 -8.10
C PHE A 461 1.42 -19.90 -7.38
N MET A 462 1.23 -19.80 -6.07
CA MET A 462 0.91 -20.95 -5.22
C MET A 462 -0.38 -21.66 -5.66
N GLU A 463 -1.40 -20.92 -6.09
CA GLU A 463 -2.66 -21.47 -6.56
C GLU A 463 -2.50 -22.33 -7.82
N GLU A 464 -1.55 -21.99 -8.69
CA GLU A 464 -1.23 -22.79 -9.89
C GLU A 464 -0.58 -24.11 -9.49
N ILE A 465 0.36 -24.08 -8.53
CA ILE A 465 1.01 -25.27 -7.99
C ILE A 465 0.01 -26.15 -7.26
N GLU A 466 -0.85 -25.56 -6.44
CA GLU A 466 -1.90 -26.30 -5.73
C GLU A 466 -2.86 -26.99 -6.72
N LYS A 467 -3.24 -26.30 -7.77
CA LYS A 467 -4.09 -26.85 -8.82
C LYS A 467 -3.39 -27.96 -9.59
N GLU A 468 -2.10 -27.82 -9.91
CA GLU A 468 -1.30 -28.85 -10.58
C GLU A 468 -1.10 -30.07 -9.68
N ALA A 469 -0.74 -29.86 -8.41
CA ALA A 469 -0.41 -30.93 -7.49
C ALA A 469 -1.64 -31.67 -6.93
N PHE A 470 -2.75 -30.96 -6.73
CA PHE A 470 -3.92 -31.46 -6.01
C PHE A 470 -5.24 -31.32 -6.78
N GLY A 471 -5.21 -30.87 -8.03
CA GLY A 471 -6.41 -30.57 -8.83
C GLY A 471 -7.36 -31.75 -8.94
N ASP A 472 -6.85 -32.98 -9.07
CA ASP A 472 -7.64 -34.19 -9.12
C ASP A 472 -8.30 -34.54 -7.78
N LEU A 473 -7.68 -34.16 -6.66
CA LEU A 473 -8.22 -34.36 -5.32
C LEU A 473 -9.29 -33.31 -4.97
N LEU A 474 -9.16 -32.09 -5.48
CA LEU A 474 -10.12 -31.01 -5.26
C LEU A 474 -11.42 -31.19 -6.06
N GLN A 475 -11.43 -32.07 -7.07
CA GLN A 475 -12.63 -32.44 -7.84
C GLN A 475 -13.50 -33.51 -7.11
N VAL A 476 -13.02 -34.08 -6.02
CA VAL A 476 -13.85 -34.94 -5.17
C VAL A 476 -14.84 -34.02 -4.44
N SER A 477 -16.12 -34.12 -4.84
CA SER A 477 -17.25 -33.36 -4.29
C SER A 477 -17.19 -33.25 -2.77
N PRO A 478 -17.57 -32.12 -2.19
CA PRO A 478 -17.73 -32.03 -0.75
C PRO A 478 -18.71 -33.10 -0.34
N LEU A 479 -18.27 -34.01 0.52
CA LEU A 479 -19.14 -34.93 1.22
C LEU A 479 -20.32 -34.13 1.76
N GLN A 480 -21.51 -34.43 1.27
CA GLN A 480 -22.75 -33.90 1.81
C GLN A 480 -22.68 -34.09 3.32
N ALA A 481 -22.53 -33.03 4.06
CA ALA A 481 -22.80 -33.01 5.48
C ALA A 481 -24.30 -33.24 5.63
N SER A 482 -24.66 -34.51 5.71
CA SER A 482 -25.99 -34.93 6.07
C SER A 482 -26.15 -34.79 7.57
N ALA A 483 -27.18 -34.02 7.91
CA ALA A 483 -27.91 -33.86 9.19
C ALA A 483 -27.18 -33.20 10.34
#